data_6bda3e82713a5c2750ad1a03ac6f00db
#
_entry.id   6bda3e82713a5c2750ad1a03ac6f00db
#
_cell.length_a   1.000
_cell.length_b   1.000
_cell.length_c   1.000
_cell.angle_alpha   90.00
_cell.angle_beta   90.00
_cell.angle_gamma   90.00
#
_symmetry.space_group_name_H-M   'P 1'
#
loop_
_entity.id
_entity.type
_entity.pdbx_description
1 polymer ?
#
loop_
_entity_poly.entity_id
_entity_poly.type
_entity_poly.pdbx_seq_one_letter_code
_entity_poly.pdbx_strand_id
1 'polypeptide(L)'
;MSEKVRLLTAASLFSLLSLASGCRLYNLERRLAPPYADFLSKVRYISTRQEEKIFLELPDSEKDAFIEEFWKRRDTDPDTEENEFKMEYYDRLENADRLFPGEGRPGWRTDRGRVYVLFGPPLDRVTNAIGDDYGQCSEVWYYGDFPVVFRDSNCSGQYQLVTYDLTALRDINLMYMHEFSLAQARAQKTFKQEKAFFDFRWRVEKEAVGPDRIQGTIELDIPYSAIWFKEEDGRLRTQMDVDLELRDTGGGLFWELKDSFEVAILETELKEKMRSSFKRYIPFVLEGDLDKLRQGKNHLHCRLVNLTGGESIKKVLEIAF
;
A
#
# COMPACT_ATOMS: atom_id res chain seq x y z
N MET A 1 30.14 12.60 -52.16
CA MET A 1 29.84 12.21 -50.78
C MET A 1 28.48 11.53 -50.82
N SER A 2 28.42 10.20 -50.62
CA SER A 2 27.23 9.41 -50.92
C SER A 2 26.09 9.72 -49.91
N GLU A 3 24.86 9.57 -50.38
CA GLU A 3 23.63 9.79 -49.58
C GLU A 3 23.64 9.04 -48.24
N LYS A 4 24.26 7.86 -48.19
CA LYS A 4 24.47 7.05 -46.99
C LYS A 4 25.37 7.74 -45.94
N VAL A 5 26.36 8.53 -46.36
CA VAL A 5 27.23 9.27 -45.44
C VAL A 5 26.47 10.47 -44.82
N ARG A 6 25.57 11.11 -45.59
CA ARG A 6 24.73 12.20 -45.09
C ARG A 6 23.66 11.70 -44.10
N LEU A 7 23.10 10.51 -44.31
CA LEU A 7 22.16 9.87 -43.39
C LEU A 7 22.83 9.44 -42.07
N LEU A 8 24.04 8.89 -42.12
CA LEU A 8 24.81 8.49 -40.95
C LEU A 8 25.25 9.70 -40.11
N THR A 9 25.67 10.79 -40.79
CA THR A 9 26.04 12.03 -40.09
C THR A 9 24.81 12.73 -39.45
N ALA A 10 23.66 12.72 -40.11
CA ALA A 10 22.42 13.26 -39.55
C ALA A 10 21.90 12.45 -38.35
N ALA A 11 21.98 11.11 -38.43
CA ALA A 11 21.60 10.22 -37.31
C ALA A 11 22.54 10.38 -36.11
N SER A 12 23.85 10.54 -36.34
CA SER A 12 24.81 10.77 -35.26
C SER A 12 24.67 12.14 -34.61
N LEU A 13 24.34 13.19 -35.37
CA LEU A 13 24.05 14.53 -34.83
C LEU A 13 22.77 14.54 -34.01
N PHE A 14 21.73 13.83 -34.43
CA PHE A 14 20.47 13.71 -33.69
C PHE A 14 20.66 12.96 -32.36
N SER A 15 21.48 11.90 -32.38
CA SER A 15 21.85 11.14 -31.16
C SER A 15 22.68 12.00 -30.19
N LEU A 16 23.59 12.82 -30.67
CA LEU A 16 24.39 13.74 -29.82
C LEU A 16 23.54 14.86 -29.20
N LEU A 17 22.55 15.40 -29.95
CA LEU A 17 21.64 16.41 -29.41
C LEU A 17 20.72 15.87 -28.32
N SER A 18 20.26 14.62 -28.44
CA SER A 18 19.40 14.00 -27.41
C SER A 18 20.16 13.69 -26.11
N LEU A 19 21.42 13.30 -26.20
CA LEU A 19 22.31 13.10 -25.05
C LEU A 19 22.63 14.43 -24.32
N ALA A 20 22.84 15.51 -25.07
CA ALA A 20 23.10 16.83 -24.50
C ALA A 20 21.89 17.40 -23.73
N SER A 21 20.67 17.10 -24.20
CA SER A 21 19.43 17.55 -23.50
C SER A 21 19.22 16.82 -22.18
N GLY A 22 19.50 15.51 -22.11
CA GLY A 22 19.40 14.72 -20.88
C GLY A 22 20.40 15.17 -19.82
N CYS A 23 21.64 15.46 -20.21
CA CYS A 23 22.65 15.98 -19.28
C CYS A 23 22.31 17.38 -18.75
N ARG A 24 21.65 18.21 -19.56
CA ARG A 24 21.23 19.56 -19.12
C ARG A 24 20.16 19.48 -18.04
N LEU A 25 19.10 18.69 -18.22
CA LEU A 25 18.02 18.53 -17.25
C LEU A 25 18.54 17.93 -15.92
N TYR A 26 19.40 16.92 -15.99
CA TYR A 26 20.05 16.37 -14.81
C TYR A 26 20.85 17.40 -14.02
N ASN A 27 21.60 18.26 -14.71
CA ASN A 27 22.34 19.34 -14.06
C ASN A 27 21.44 20.42 -13.44
N LEU A 28 20.28 20.71 -14.04
CA LEU A 28 19.29 21.64 -13.50
C LEU A 28 18.66 21.06 -12.23
N GLU A 29 18.28 19.78 -12.23
CA GLU A 29 17.71 19.11 -11.06
C GLU A 29 18.67 19.15 -9.84
N ARG A 30 19.97 18.92 -10.07
CA ARG A 30 20.98 18.97 -9.01
C ARG A 30 21.23 20.38 -8.42
N ARG A 31 20.82 21.43 -9.12
CA ARG A 31 20.98 22.82 -8.70
C ARG A 31 19.73 23.42 -8.07
N LEU A 32 18.64 22.66 -8.01
CA LEU A 32 17.42 23.12 -7.37
C LEU A 32 17.66 23.44 -5.90
N ALA A 33 17.05 24.54 -5.46
CA ALA A 33 16.95 24.83 -4.03
C ALA A 33 16.19 23.71 -3.31
N PRO A 34 16.51 23.41 -2.05
CA PRO A 34 15.93 22.26 -1.33
C PRO A 34 14.40 22.18 -1.37
N PRO A 35 13.59 23.25 -1.21
CA PRO A 35 12.14 23.14 -1.27
C PRO A 35 11.63 22.73 -2.65
N TYR A 36 12.26 23.18 -3.72
CA TYR A 36 11.89 22.83 -5.08
C TYR A 36 12.31 21.40 -5.47
N ALA A 37 13.46 20.97 -4.97
CA ALA A 37 13.90 19.58 -5.11
C ALA A 37 12.96 18.60 -4.37
N ASP A 38 12.53 18.96 -3.17
CA ASP A 38 11.56 18.20 -2.38
C ASP A 38 10.21 18.10 -3.11
N PHE A 39 9.67 19.25 -3.56
CA PHE A 39 8.45 19.28 -4.36
C PHE A 39 8.55 18.36 -5.58
N LEU A 40 9.56 18.57 -6.45
CA LEU A 40 9.72 17.77 -7.67
C LEU A 40 9.83 16.29 -7.38
N SER A 41 10.55 15.91 -6.31
CA SER A 41 10.70 14.52 -5.91
C SER A 41 9.37 13.90 -5.47
N LYS A 42 8.54 14.63 -4.75
CA LYS A 42 7.25 14.17 -4.23
C LYS A 42 6.19 14.04 -5.32
N VAL A 43 6.15 14.97 -6.29
CA VAL A 43 5.12 14.95 -7.35
C VAL A 43 5.47 14.08 -8.54
N ARG A 44 6.60 13.40 -8.54
CA ARG A 44 7.12 12.60 -9.67
C ARG A 44 6.17 11.52 -10.21
N TYR A 45 5.23 11.06 -9.40
CA TYR A 45 4.27 10.03 -9.81
C TYR A 45 3.06 10.59 -10.54
N ILE A 46 2.84 11.90 -10.41
CA ILE A 46 1.69 12.61 -10.98
C ILE A 46 2.10 13.75 -11.93
N SER A 47 3.40 14.03 -12.06
CA SER A 47 3.90 15.01 -13.04
C SER A 47 4.13 14.38 -14.41
N THR A 48 3.85 15.14 -15.45
CA THR A 48 4.22 14.80 -16.81
C THR A 48 5.68 15.18 -17.07
N ARG A 49 6.34 14.52 -18.02
CA ARG A 49 7.70 14.89 -18.45
C ARG A 49 7.81 16.35 -18.91
N GLN A 50 6.73 16.89 -19.45
CA GLN A 50 6.70 18.27 -19.88
C GLN A 50 6.64 19.24 -18.69
N GLU A 51 5.83 18.94 -17.67
CA GLU A 51 5.77 19.73 -16.44
C GLU A 51 7.11 19.72 -15.69
N GLU A 52 7.74 18.55 -15.57
CA GLU A 52 9.08 18.42 -14.97
C GLU A 52 10.11 19.28 -15.72
N LYS A 53 10.11 19.21 -17.06
CA LYS A 53 11.02 20.00 -17.88
C LYS A 53 10.78 21.50 -17.71
N ILE A 54 9.54 21.96 -17.76
CA ILE A 54 9.18 23.37 -17.56
C ILE A 54 9.64 23.82 -16.18
N PHE A 55 9.32 23.08 -15.14
CA PHE A 55 9.70 23.40 -13.77
C PHE A 55 11.21 23.53 -13.57
N LEU A 56 11.99 22.65 -14.19
CA LEU A 56 13.45 22.68 -14.12
C LEU A 56 14.04 23.89 -14.86
N GLU A 57 13.43 24.34 -15.95
CA GLU A 57 13.91 25.45 -16.78
C GLU A 57 13.43 26.82 -16.27
N LEU A 58 12.40 26.88 -15.40
CA LEU A 58 11.91 28.12 -14.80
C LEU A 58 12.94 28.76 -13.87
N PRO A 59 13.04 30.09 -13.83
CA PRO A 59 13.77 30.81 -12.77
C PRO A 59 13.11 30.57 -11.41
N ASP A 60 13.91 30.66 -10.33
CA ASP A 60 13.40 30.38 -8.97
C ASP A 60 12.25 31.32 -8.57
N SER A 61 12.23 32.56 -9.07
CA SER A 61 11.15 33.54 -8.82
C SER A 61 9.78 33.12 -9.39
N GLU A 62 9.73 32.18 -10.32
CA GLU A 62 8.48 31.72 -10.97
C GLU A 62 8.06 30.33 -10.52
N LYS A 63 8.92 29.63 -9.76
CA LYS A 63 8.63 28.25 -9.33
C LYS A 63 7.46 28.15 -8.37
N ASP A 64 7.29 29.10 -7.46
CA ASP A 64 6.16 29.11 -6.53
C ASP A 64 4.82 29.25 -7.28
N ALA A 65 4.76 30.16 -8.27
CA ALA A 65 3.58 30.30 -9.10
C ALA A 65 3.28 29.04 -9.93
N PHE A 66 4.33 28.33 -10.39
CA PHE A 66 4.16 27.04 -11.06
C PHE A 66 3.59 25.99 -10.11
N ILE A 67 4.05 25.91 -8.86
CA ILE A 67 3.57 24.96 -7.84
C ILE A 67 2.09 25.21 -7.54
N GLU A 68 1.69 26.46 -7.38
CA GLU A 68 0.27 26.82 -7.19
C GLU A 68 -0.58 26.39 -8.37
N GLU A 69 -0.16 26.69 -9.60
CA GLU A 69 -0.88 26.31 -10.81
C GLU A 69 -0.89 24.80 -11.04
N PHE A 70 0.19 24.08 -10.66
CA PHE A 70 0.27 22.62 -10.72
C PHE A 70 -0.82 21.97 -9.88
N TRP A 71 -1.05 22.43 -8.65
CA TRP A 71 -2.08 21.92 -7.77
C TRP A 71 -3.47 22.39 -8.19
N LYS A 72 -3.61 23.65 -8.61
CA LYS A 72 -4.88 24.19 -9.09
C LYS A 72 -5.46 23.41 -10.27
N ARG A 73 -4.63 22.96 -11.19
CA ARG A 73 -5.07 22.10 -12.31
C ARG A 73 -5.55 20.73 -11.88
N ARG A 74 -5.14 20.27 -10.71
CA ARG A 74 -5.49 18.98 -10.13
C ARG A 74 -6.55 19.07 -9.04
N ASP A 75 -7.10 20.25 -8.85
CA ASP A 75 -8.18 20.49 -7.94
C ASP A 75 -9.46 19.82 -8.44
N THR A 76 -10.03 18.94 -7.61
CA THR A 76 -11.20 18.14 -7.97
C THR A 76 -12.50 18.89 -7.73
N ASP A 77 -12.51 19.86 -6.82
CA ASP A 77 -13.65 20.73 -6.52
C ASP A 77 -13.20 22.18 -6.33
N PRO A 78 -13.06 22.95 -7.43
CA PRO A 78 -12.62 24.34 -7.37
C PRO A 78 -13.54 25.29 -6.58
N ASP A 79 -14.73 24.82 -6.17
CA ASP A 79 -15.69 25.59 -5.37
C ASP A 79 -15.39 25.51 -3.86
N THR A 80 -14.47 24.63 -3.44
CA THR A 80 -13.97 24.54 -2.06
C THR A 80 -12.68 25.35 -1.87
N GLU A 81 -12.37 25.74 -0.61
CA GLU A 81 -11.12 26.44 -0.30
C GLU A 81 -9.91 25.49 -0.29
N GLU A 82 -10.16 24.20 -0.09
CA GLU A 82 -9.13 23.17 0.03
C GLU A 82 -9.05 22.35 -1.26
N ASN A 83 -7.85 22.03 -1.67
CA ASN A 83 -7.62 21.16 -2.81
C ASN A 83 -7.54 19.71 -2.34
N GLU A 84 -8.65 18.96 -2.48
CA GLU A 84 -8.82 17.60 -1.97
C GLU A 84 -7.82 16.63 -2.61
N PHE A 85 -7.54 16.80 -3.91
CA PHE A 85 -6.54 15.97 -4.60
C PHE A 85 -5.15 16.13 -4.00
N LYS A 86 -4.74 17.38 -3.71
CA LYS A 86 -3.46 17.69 -3.08
C LYS A 86 -3.38 17.07 -1.69
N MET A 87 -4.43 17.22 -0.89
CA MET A 87 -4.50 16.65 0.46
C MET A 87 -4.38 15.14 0.41
N GLU A 88 -5.23 14.47 -0.38
CA GLU A 88 -5.20 13.01 -0.55
C GLU A 88 -3.83 12.52 -1.02
N TYR A 89 -3.21 13.21 -1.95
CA TYR A 89 -1.90 12.85 -2.46
C TYR A 89 -0.81 12.89 -1.38
N TYR A 90 -0.77 13.96 -0.59
CA TYR A 90 0.20 14.09 0.50
C TYR A 90 -0.07 13.09 1.62
N ASP A 91 -1.32 12.85 1.96
CA ASP A 91 -1.71 11.83 2.95
C ASP A 91 -1.25 10.43 2.52
N ARG A 92 -1.38 10.09 1.23
CA ARG A 92 -0.88 8.83 0.69
C ARG A 92 0.64 8.72 0.75
N LEU A 93 1.38 9.82 0.51
CA LEU A 93 2.84 9.84 0.66
C LEU A 93 3.24 9.59 2.12
N GLU A 94 2.61 10.27 3.07
CA GLU A 94 2.88 10.12 4.50
C GLU A 94 2.49 8.71 4.99
N ASN A 95 1.35 8.20 4.56
CA ASN A 95 0.92 6.85 4.86
C ASN A 95 1.91 5.81 4.32
N ALA A 96 2.37 5.97 3.08
CA ALA A 96 3.37 5.08 2.49
C ALA A 96 4.70 5.07 3.28
N ASP A 97 5.13 6.21 3.82
CA ASP A 97 6.32 6.29 4.69
C ASP A 97 6.14 5.49 5.99
N ARG A 98 4.95 5.53 6.58
CA ARG A 98 4.63 4.76 7.79
C ARG A 98 4.49 3.26 7.52
N LEU A 99 3.93 2.89 6.37
CA LEU A 99 3.60 1.51 6.02
C LEU A 99 4.79 0.71 5.50
N PHE A 100 5.73 1.37 4.82
CA PHE A 100 6.85 0.72 4.15
C PHE A 100 8.21 1.24 4.64
N PRO A 101 8.47 1.26 5.97
CA PRO A 101 9.75 1.66 6.50
C PRO A 101 10.82 0.59 6.24
N GLY A 102 12.09 0.97 6.33
CA GLY A 102 13.19 0.01 6.40
C GLY A 102 13.77 -0.47 5.07
N GLU A 103 13.28 0.01 3.93
CA GLU A 103 13.86 -0.35 2.62
C GLU A 103 15.06 0.54 2.19
N GLY A 104 15.69 1.27 3.14
CA GLY A 104 16.84 2.15 2.87
C GLY A 104 16.50 3.43 2.11
N ARG A 105 15.21 3.70 1.91
CA ARG A 105 14.64 4.87 1.23
C ARG A 105 13.30 5.22 1.86
N PRO A 106 12.78 6.46 1.68
CA PRO A 106 11.42 6.80 2.11
C PRO A 106 10.40 5.80 1.58
N GLY A 107 9.40 5.45 2.41
CA GLY A 107 8.43 4.41 2.10
C GLY A 107 7.68 4.66 0.80
N TRP A 108 7.30 5.91 0.52
CA TRP A 108 6.65 6.30 -0.74
C TRP A 108 7.54 6.10 -1.98
N ARG A 109 8.88 5.99 -1.82
CA ARG A 109 9.82 5.70 -2.91
C ARG A 109 10.03 4.21 -3.16
N THR A 110 9.49 3.34 -2.30
CA THR A 110 9.53 1.90 -2.50
C THR A 110 8.55 1.50 -3.61
N ASP A 111 8.66 0.29 -4.13
CA ASP A 111 7.74 -0.19 -5.15
C ASP A 111 6.32 -0.34 -4.59
N ARG A 112 6.19 -0.82 -3.32
CA ARG A 112 4.91 -0.88 -2.62
C ARG A 112 4.34 0.52 -2.39
N GLY A 113 5.16 1.46 -1.91
CA GLY A 113 4.76 2.84 -1.72
C GLY A 113 4.28 3.53 -2.99
N ARG A 114 4.98 3.31 -4.12
CA ARG A 114 4.55 3.84 -5.41
C ARG A 114 3.17 3.34 -5.82
N VAL A 115 2.93 2.05 -5.70
CA VAL A 115 1.61 1.46 -6.02
C VAL A 115 0.54 2.02 -5.08
N TYR A 116 0.83 2.09 -3.77
CA TYR A 116 -0.08 2.66 -2.79
C TYR A 116 -0.42 4.13 -3.07
N VAL A 117 0.56 4.96 -3.39
CA VAL A 117 0.32 6.39 -3.70
C VAL A 117 -0.58 6.54 -4.93
N LEU A 118 -0.36 5.73 -5.97
CA LEU A 118 -1.11 5.84 -7.22
C LEU A 118 -2.52 5.24 -7.15
N PHE A 119 -2.67 4.08 -6.50
CA PHE A 119 -3.90 3.28 -6.56
C PHE A 119 -4.62 3.18 -5.21
N GLY A 120 -4.02 3.71 -4.14
CA GLY A 120 -4.56 3.57 -2.78
C GLY A 120 -4.33 2.18 -2.18
N PRO A 121 -4.98 1.90 -1.04
CA PRO A 121 -4.91 0.59 -0.41
C PRO A 121 -5.61 -0.48 -1.27
N PRO A 122 -5.07 -1.72 -1.32
CA PRO A 122 -5.76 -2.83 -1.97
C PRO A 122 -7.01 -3.24 -1.18
N LEU A 123 -7.96 -3.86 -1.87
CA LEU A 123 -9.14 -4.45 -1.23
C LEU A 123 -8.79 -5.72 -0.45
N ASP A 124 -7.87 -6.51 -1.01
CA ASP A 124 -7.44 -7.77 -0.42
C ASP A 124 -5.92 -7.90 -0.52
N ARG A 125 -5.30 -8.49 0.51
CA ARG A 125 -3.85 -8.59 0.61
C ARG A 125 -3.42 -9.94 1.17
N VAL A 126 -2.48 -10.57 0.50
CA VAL A 126 -1.87 -11.83 0.95
C VAL A 126 -0.38 -11.61 1.18
N THR A 127 0.09 -11.91 2.39
CA THR A 127 1.51 -11.79 2.76
C THR A 127 2.09 -13.17 3.05
N ASN A 128 3.34 -13.40 2.64
CA ASN A 128 4.04 -14.67 2.79
C ASN A 128 3.23 -15.83 2.20
N ALA A 129 2.76 -15.67 0.97
CA ALA A 129 2.02 -16.69 0.25
C ALA A 129 2.91 -17.95 0.08
N ILE A 130 2.70 -18.94 0.97
CA ILE A 130 3.43 -20.21 0.95
C ILE A 130 2.65 -21.14 0.03
N GLY A 131 3.36 -21.69 -0.96
CA GLY A 131 2.76 -22.63 -1.92
C GLY A 131 2.30 -21.98 -3.24
N ASP A 132 2.42 -20.67 -3.38
CA ASP A 132 2.23 -20.00 -4.66
C ASP A 132 3.55 -19.94 -5.44
N ASP A 133 3.45 -19.79 -6.78
CA ASP A 133 4.60 -19.65 -7.70
C ASP A 133 5.52 -18.45 -7.38
N TYR A 134 5.12 -17.60 -6.44
CA TYR A 134 5.83 -16.38 -6.07
C TYR A 134 6.91 -16.56 -4.99
N GLY A 135 6.95 -17.71 -4.30
CA GLY A 135 7.97 -18.06 -3.30
C GLY A 135 7.77 -17.41 -1.93
N GLN A 136 8.66 -17.74 -1.00
CA GLN A 136 8.69 -17.09 0.33
C GLN A 136 8.96 -15.60 0.20
N CYS A 137 8.48 -14.81 1.16
CA CYS A 137 8.64 -13.35 1.20
C CYS A 137 8.03 -12.65 -0.02
N SER A 138 6.85 -13.08 -0.43
CA SER A 138 6.01 -12.41 -1.43
C SER A 138 4.83 -11.72 -0.78
N GLU A 139 4.33 -10.69 -1.45
CA GLU A 139 3.12 -9.98 -1.08
C GLU A 139 2.28 -9.75 -2.34
N VAL A 140 1.00 -10.11 -2.29
CA VAL A 140 0.07 -9.94 -3.39
C VAL A 140 -1.04 -9.00 -2.96
N TRP A 141 -1.24 -7.94 -3.71
CA TRP A 141 -2.30 -6.96 -3.51
C TRP A 141 -3.38 -7.13 -4.56
N TYR A 142 -4.62 -7.28 -4.15
CA TYR A 142 -5.74 -7.42 -5.05
C TYR A 142 -6.52 -6.12 -5.14
N TYR A 143 -6.67 -5.62 -6.35
CA TYR A 143 -7.52 -4.50 -6.72
C TYR A 143 -8.69 -5.07 -7.54
N GLY A 144 -9.75 -5.53 -6.84
CA GLY A 144 -10.74 -6.41 -7.45
C GLY A 144 -10.09 -7.75 -7.83
N ASP A 145 -10.25 -8.17 -9.08
CA ASP A 145 -9.67 -9.43 -9.58
C ASP A 145 -8.22 -9.27 -10.09
N PHE A 146 -7.65 -8.07 -10.04
CA PHE A 146 -6.31 -7.81 -10.56
C PHE A 146 -5.24 -7.92 -9.47
N PRO A 147 -4.29 -8.89 -9.57
CA PRO A 147 -3.21 -9.06 -8.62
C PRO A 147 -2.01 -8.18 -8.96
N VAL A 148 -1.51 -7.45 -7.97
CA VAL A 148 -0.22 -6.78 -8.00
C VAL A 148 0.75 -7.52 -7.09
N VAL A 149 1.81 -8.07 -7.65
CA VAL A 149 2.74 -8.95 -6.95
C VAL A 149 4.03 -8.21 -6.64
N PHE A 150 4.43 -8.31 -5.37
CA PHE A 150 5.72 -7.86 -4.88
C PHE A 150 6.51 -9.05 -4.35
N ARG A 151 7.82 -9.07 -4.61
CA ARG A 151 8.72 -10.13 -4.14
C ARG A 151 9.95 -9.51 -3.47
N ASP A 152 10.31 -10.09 -2.33
CA ASP A 152 11.59 -9.89 -1.68
C ASP A 152 12.41 -11.17 -1.82
N SER A 153 13.28 -11.23 -2.82
CA SER A 153 14.03 -12.45 -3.16
C SER A 153 15.01 -12.90 -2.06
N ASN A 154 15.38 -12.00 -1.16
CA ASN A 154 16.35 -12.26 -0.09
C ASN A 154 15.70 -12.26 1.30
N CYS A 155 14.39 -12.10 1.40
CA CYS A 155 13.67 -11.92 2.67
C CYS A 155 14.30 -10.83 3.56
N SER A 156 14.74 -9.75 2.94
CA SER A 156 15.44 -8.62 3.58
C SER A 156 14.50 -7.48 3.99
N GLY A 157 13.22 -7.58 3.67
CA GLY A 157 12.23 -6.52 3.81
C GLY A 157 12.16 -5.58 2.59
N GLN A 158 12.99 -5.80 1.55
CA GLN A 158 13.04 -4.98 0.34
C GLN A 158 12.22 -5.61 -0.79
N TYR A 159 10.98 -5.18 -0.93
CA TYR A 159 10.05 -5.72 -1.92
C TYR A 159 10.19 -5.02 -3.27
N GLN A 160 10.25 -5.81 -4.33
CA GLN A 160 10.29 -5.34 -5.71
C GLN A 160 9.00 -5.70 -6.43
N LEU A 161 8.48 -4.79 -7.24
CA LEU A 161 7.28 -5.03 -8.05
C LEU A 161 7.59 -6.04 -9.17
N VAL A 162 6.83 -7.13 -9.20
CA VAL A 162 6.91 -8.18 -10.23
C VAL A 162 5.91 -7.95 -11.35
N THR A 163 4.71 -7.44 -11.03
CA THR A 163 3.69 -7.11 -12.04
C THR A 163 4.14 -5.90 -12.86
N TYR A 164 4.50 -6.11 -14.12
CA TYR A 164 5.05 -5.05 -14.98
C TYR A 164 3.98 -4.15 -15.59
N ASP A 165 2.82 -4.70 -15.92
CA ASP A 165 1.73 -3.97 -16.55
C ASP A 165 0.63 -3.66 -15.52
N LEU A 166 0.50 -2.40 -15.18
CA LEU A 166 -0.51 -1.88 -14.27
C LEU A 166 -1.64 -1.13 -15.01
N THR A 167 -1.73 -1.26 -16.33
CA THR A 167 -2.75 -0.54 -17.12
C THR A 167 -4.17 -0.97 -16.80
N ALA A 168 -4.37 -2.21 -16.33
CA ALA A 168 -5.66 -2.68 -15.84
C ALA A 168 -6.16 -1.90 -14.61
N LEU A 169 -5.27 -1.24 -13.87
CA LEU A 169 -5.61 -0.41 -12.71
C LEU A 169 -5.89 1.05 -13.09
N ARG A 170 -6.01 1.36 -14.38
CA ARG A 170 -6.16 2.73 -14.87
C ARG A 170 -7.33 3.46 -14.20
N ASP A 171 -8.47 2.79 -14.05
CA ASP A 171 -9.69 3.43 -13.56
C ASP A 171 -9.65 3.76 -12.05
N ILE A 172 -8.73 3.14 -11.31
CA ILE A 172 -8.49 3.43 -9.88
C ILE A 172 -7.22 4.26 -9.66
N ASN A 173 -6.49 4.61 -10.71
CA ASN A 173 -5.31 5.47 -10.60
C ASN A 173 -5.73 6.89 -10.23
N LEU A 174 -5.08 7.46 -9.21
CA LEU A 174 -5.38 8.79 -8.68
C LEU A 174 -5.40 9.88 -9.78
N MET A 175 -4.49 9.80 -10.78
CA MET A 175 -4.46 10.73 -11.91
C MET A 175 -5.69 10.63 -12.82
N TYR A 176 -6.19 9.42 -13.07
CA TYR A 176 -7.39 9.22 -13.89
C TYR A 176 -8.66 9.51 -13.11
N MET A 177 -8.68 9.24 -11.81
CA MET A 177 -9.80 9.61 -10.94
C MET A 177 -9.99 11.12 -10.91
N HIS A 178 -8.91 11.90 -10.98
CA HIS A 178 -8.99 13.35 -11.11
C HIS A 178 -9.72 13.79 -12.40
N GLU A 179 -9.39 13.20 -13.56
CA GLU A 179 -10.09 13.51 -14.83
C GLU A 179 -11.58 13.12 -14.78
N PHE A 180 -11.91 12.05 -14.06
CA PHE A 180 -13.28 11.54 -13.93
C PHE A 180 -14.09 12.32 -12.89
N SER A 181 -13.48 12.77 -11.79
CA SER A 181 -14.15 13.47 -10.70
C SER A 181 -14.54 14.89 -11.07
N LEU A 182 -13.82 15.56 -11.97
CA LEU A 182 -14.25 16.83 -12.55
C LEU A 182 -15.63 16.74 -13.23
N ALA A 183 -15.99 15.55 -13.72
CA ALA A 183 -17.30 15.28 -14.30
C ALA A 183 -18.36 14.87 -13.25
N GLN A 184 -17.93 14.24 -12.15
CA GLN A 184 -18.82 13.73 -11.09
C GLN A 184 -18.92 14.65 -9.85
N ALA A 185 -17.93 15.49 -9.56
CA ALA A 185 -17.96 16.39 -8.39
C ALA A 185 -19.15 17.38 -8.44
N ARG A 186 -19.68 17.60 -9.64
CA ARG A 186 -20.94 18.36 -9.81
C ARG A 186 -22.21 17.60 -9.38
N ALA A 187 -22.12 16.31 -9.06
CA ALA A 187 -23.31 15.46 -8.83
C ALA A 187 -23.41 14.82 -7.44
N GLN A 188 -22.35 14.69 -6.64
CA GLN A 188 -22.45 14.03 -5.33
C GLN A 188 -21.44 14.56 -4.31
N LYS A 189 -21.91 15.34 -3.33
CA LYS A 189 -21.25 15.50 -2.02
C LYS A 189 -21.29 14.16 -1.29
N THR A 190 -20.30 13.36 -1.46
CA THR A 190 -20.10 12.17 -0.63
C THR A 190 -18.69 12.25 -0.05
N PHE A 191 -18.61 12.42 1.27
CA PHE A 191 -17.38 12.31 2.02
C PHE A 191 -16.72 10.97 1.69
N LYS A 192 -15.69 10.97 0.84
CA LYS A 192 -14.76 9.84 0.73
C LYS A 192 -13.78 9.95 1.88
N GLN A 193 -14.10 9.32 2.98
CA GLN A 193 -13.08 9.03 3.98
C GLN A 193 -12.07 8.07 3.34
N GLU A 194 -10.79 8.45 3.29
CA GLU A 194 -9.74 7.56 2.76
C GLU A 194 -9.76 6.23 3.51
N LYS A 195 -9.80 5.13 2.77
CA LYS A 195 -9.59 3.81 3.35
C LYS A 195 -8.16 3.75 3.87
N ALA A 196 -7.99 3.69 5.18
CA ALA A 196 -6.70 3.41 5.78
C ALA A 196 -6.19 2.04 5.32
N PHE A 197 -4.88 1.86 5.28
CA PHE A 197 -4.28 0.60 4.92
C PHE A 197 -4.60 -0.45 5.99
N PHE A 198 -5.48 -1.40 5.66
CA PHE A 198 -5.94 -2.42 6.59
C PHE A 198 -4.82 -3.40 6.89
N ASP A 199 -4.39 -3.45 8.15
CA ASP A 199 -3.32 -4.32 8.62
C ASP A 199 -3.50 -4.65 10.10
N PHE A 200 -2.87 -5.75 10.55
CA PHE A 200 -2.83 -6.15 11.95
C PHE A 200 -1.48 -6.81 12.27
N ARG A 201 -1.09 -6.74 13.54
CA ARG A 201 -0.01 -7.56 14.08
C ARG A 201 -0.62 -8.74 14.82
N TRP A 202 0.09 -9.85 14.91
CA TRP A 202 -0.36 -10.99 15.65
C TRP A 202 0.79 -11.72 16.33
N ARG A 203 0.47 -12.44 17.39
CA ARG A 203 1.39 -13.23 18.15
C ARG A 203 0.70 -14.48 18.65
N VAL A 204 1.43 -15.58 18.70
CA VAL A 204 0.95 -16.85 19.25
C VAL A 204 1.72 -17.12 20.53
N GLU A 205 1.00 -17.22 21.64
CA GLU A 205 1.54 -17.61 22.94
C GLU A 205 1.09 -19.03 23.26
N LYS A 206 2.06 -19.93 23.45
CA LYS A 206 1.80 -21.32 23.86
C LYS A 206 1.80 -21.35 25.40
N GLU A 207 0.68 -21.78 25.99
CA GLU A 207 0.50 -21.79 27.44
C GLU A 207 0.90 -23.16 28.02
N ALA A 208 0.54 -24.25 27.34
CA ALA A 208 0.90 -25.58 27.74
C ALA A 208 1.14 -26.46 26.52
N VAL A 209 2.23 -27.23 26.55
CA VAL A 209 2.59 -28.23 25.53
C VAL A 209 2.76 -29.57 26.24
N GLY A 210 1.82 -30.48 26.02
CA GLY A 210 1.82 -31.83 26.56
C GLY A 210 1.93 -32.89 25.46
N PRO A 211 1.99 -34.20 25.80
CA PRO A 211 2.06 -35.27 24.83
C PRO A 211 0.84 -35.27 23.91
N ASP A 212 -0.36 -35.08 24.45
CA ASP A 212 -1.63 -35.27 23.75
C ASP A 212 -2.42 -33.95 23.55
N ARG A 213 -1.87 -32.83 24.04
CA ARG A 213 -2.57 -31.55 24.01
C ARG A 213 -1.60 -30.37 23.94
N ILE A 214 -1.89 -29.43 23.05
CA ILE A 214 -1.24 -28.13 22.98
C ILE A 214 -2.32 -27.07 23.11
N GLN A 215 -2.12 -26.12 23.99
CA GLN A 215 -3.04 -24.99 24.16
C GLN A 215 -2.29 -23.67 24.22
N GLY A 216 -2.96 -22.60 23.86
CA GLY A 216 -2.41 -21.27 23.88
C GLY A 216 -3.41 -20.21 23.43
N THR A 217 -2.88 -19.04 23.17
CA THR A 217 -3.68 -17.88 22.77
C THR A 217 -3.06 -17.19 21.56
N ILE A 218 -3.88 -16.86 20.57
CA ILE A 218 -3.52 -16.01 19.44
C ILE A 218 -3.98 -14.60 19.79
N GLU A 219 -3.03 -13.65 19.86
CA GLU A 219 -3.31 -12.24 20.04
C GLU A 219 -3.33 -11.56 18.66
N LEU A 220 -4.42 -10.90 18.30
CA LEU A 220 -4.53 -10.00 17.18
C LEU A 220 -4.49 -8.56 17.72
N ASP A 221 -3.63 -7.72 17.14
CA ASP A 221 -3.43 -6.32 17.50
C ASP A 221 -3.73 -5.47 16.27
N ILE A 222 -4.91 -4.87 16.20
CA ILE A 222 -5.46 -4.17 15.05
C ILE A 222 -5.45 -2.67 15.36
N PRO A 223 -4.63 -1.84 14.67
CA PRO A 223 -4.61 -0.39 14.89
C PRO A 223 -5.98 0.22 14.61
N TYR A 224 -6.51 1.05 15.50
CA TYR A 224 -7.78 1.75 15.27
C TYR A 224 -7.74 2.62 14.01
N SER A 225 -6.57 3.14 13.65
CA SER A 225 -6.35 3.89 12.40
C SER A 225 -6.53 3.07 11.12
N ALA A 226 -6.47 1.74 11.23
CA ALA A 226 -6.65 0.81 10.11
C ALA A 226 -8.08 0.24 10.03
N ILE A 227 -8.95 0.57 10.99
CA ILE A 227 -10.30 0.04 11.08
C ILE A 227 -11.28 1.01 10.43
N TRP A 228 -12.06 0.50 9.51
CA TRP A 228 -13.19 1.23 8.93
C TRP A 228 -14.44 1.00 9.76
N PHE A 229 -15.06 2.08 10.21
CA PHE A 229 -16.25 2.06 11.04
C PHE A 229 -17.47 2.61 10.28
N LYS A 230 -18.64 2.15 10.66
CA LYS A 230 -19.92 2.78 10.35
C LYS A 230 -20.39 3.56 11.59
N GLU A 231 -20.84 4.78 11.39
CA GLU A 231 -21.46 5.56 12.46
C GLU A 231 -22.93 5.17 12.61
N GLU A 232 -23.32 4.83 13.84
CA GLU A 232 -24.70 4.54 14.24
C GLU A 232 -24.94 5.10 15.64
N ASP A 233 -25.85 6.07 15.76
CA ASP A 233 -26.27 6.68 17.02
C ASP A 233 -25.12 7.24 17.88
N GLY A 234 -24.15 7.95 17.24
CA GLY A 234 -22.97 8.52 17.92
C GLY A 234 -21.93 7.49 18.34
N ARG A 235 -22.06 6.27 17.85
CA ARG A 235 -21.08 5.19 18.03
C ARG A 235 -20.51 4.77 16.69
N LEU A 236 -19.25 4.52 16.69
CA LEU A 236 -18.54 3.95 15.55
C LEU A 236 -18.42 2.44 15.76
N ARG A 237 -19.00 1.67 14.84
CA ARG A 237 -19.04 0.20 14.93
C ARG A 237 -18.52 -0.45 13.67
N THR A 238 -17.92 -1.61 13.83
CA THR A 238 -17.62 -2.51 12.74
C THR A 238 -17.65 -3.95 13.18
N GLN A 239 -18.02 -4.82 12.26
CA GLN A 239 -17.95 -6.27 12.43
C GLN A 239 -16.70 -6.80 11.74
N MET A 240 -15.94 -7.62 12.45
CA MET A 240 -14.75 -8.30 11.96
C MET A 240 -14.97 -9.80 11.93
N ASP A 241 -14.59 -10.44 10.82
CA ASP A 241 -14.49 -11.90 10.72
C ASP A 241 -13.03 -12.31 10.71
N VAL A 242 -12.69 -13.37 11.44
CA VAL A 242 -11.37 -13.97 11.45
C VAL A 242 -11.47 -15.47 11.16
N ASP A 243 -10.72 -15.91 10.14
CA ASP A 243 -10.54 -17.31 9.79
C ASP A 243 -9.09 -17.69 10.13
N LEU A 244 -8.93 -18.72 10.94
CA LEU A 244 -7.64 -19.30 11.34
C LEU A 244 -7.54 -20.74 10.85
N GLU A 245 -6.45 -21.09 10.18
CA GLU A 245 -6.15 -22.44 9.74
C GLU A 245 -4.72 -22.81 10.12
N LEU A 246 -4.54 -23.89 10.86
CA LEU A 246 -3.23 -24.47 11.11
C LEU A 246 -3.01 -25.65 10.15
N ARG A 247 -1.96 -25.55 9.35
CA ARG A 247 -1.55 -26.60 8.41
C ARG A 247 -0.23 -27.22 8.84
N ASP A 248 -0.13 -28.53 8.71
CA ASP A 248 1.10 -29.27 8.96
C ASP A 248 2.16 -29.02 7.88
N THR A 249 3.35 -29.59 8.06
CA THR A 249 4.46 -29.49 7.11
C THR A 249 4.15 -30.03 5.71
N GLY A 250 3.19 -30.91 5.58
CA GLY A 250 2.71 -31.45 4.30
C GLY A 250 1.61 -30.60 3.66
N GLY A 251 1.19 -29.50 4.30
CA GLY A 251 0.09 -28.63 3.85
C GLY A 251 -1.30 -29.14 4.23
N GLY A 252 -1.41 -30.25 4.96
CA GLY A 252 -2.66 -30.81 5.46
C GLY A 252 -3.29 -29.90 6.51
N LEU A 253 -4.60 -29.68 6.45
CA LEU A 253 -5.34 -28.94 7.46
C LEU A 253 -5.36 -29.77 8.76
N PHE A 254 -4.81 -29.20 9.84
CA PHE A 254 -4.79 -29.82 11.16
C PHE A 254 -5.87 -29.26 12.09
N TRP A 255 -6.07 -27.94 12.05
CA TRP A 255 -7.05 -27.25 12.89
C TRP A 255 -7.55 -26.00 12.18
N GLU A 256 -8.82 -25.67 12.41
CA GLU A 256 -9.43 -24.43 11.94
C GLU A 256 -10.33 -23.81 12.99
N LEU A 257 -10.44 -22.49 12.95
CA LEU A 257 -11.37 -21.71 13.75
C LEU A 257 -11.88 -20.54 12.94
N LYS A 258 -13.20 -20.31 13.01
CA LYS A 258 -13.84 -19.11 12.49
C LYS A 258 -14.49 -18.38 13.66
N ASP A 259 -14.20 -17.10 13.80
CA ASP A 259 -14.76 -16.25 14.83
C ASP A 259 -15.20 -14.92 14.21
N SER A 260 -16.17 -14.29 14.85
CA SER A 260 -16.69 -13.00 14.44
C SER A 260 -16.87 -12.12 15.66
N PHE A 261 -16.41 -10.88 15.61
CA PHE A 261 -16.46 -9.97 16.74
C PHE A 261 -16.73 -8.54 16.31
N GLU A 262 -17.41 -7.80 17.19
CA GLU A 262 -17.67 -6.37 17.00
C GLU A 262 -16.54 -5.54 17.62
N VAL A 263 -16.15 -4.46 16.91
CA VAL A 263 -15.34 -3.38 17.47
C VAL A 263 -16.22 -2.13 17.52
N ALA A 264 -16.44 -1.59 18.73
CA ALA A 264 -17.26 -0.40 18.92
C ALA A 264 -16.53 0.62 19.80
N ILE A 265 -16.58 1.89 19.40
CA ILE A 265 -16.04 3.02 20.16
C ILE A 265 -17.02 4.20 20.10
N LEU A 266 -16.91 5.13 21.02
CA LEU A 266 -17.62 6.41 20.89
C LEU A 266 -16.90 7.28 19.84
N GLU A 267 -17.66 8.02 19.05
CA GLU A 267 -17.08 8.94 18.06
C GLU A 267 -16.12 9.94 18.72
N THR A 268 -16.45 10.41 19.91
CA THR A 268 -15.63 11.33 20.71
C THR A 268 -14.26 10.75 21.13
N GLU A 269 -14.15 9.43 21.23
CA GLU A 269 -12.92 8.73 21.64
C GLU A 269 -12.00 8.42 20.44
N LEU A 270 -12.51 8.56 19.19
CA LEU A 270 -11.76 8.13 18.00
C LEU A 270 -10.39 8.81 17.92
N LYS A 271 -10.31 10.13 18.12
CA LYS A 271 -9.05 10.87 18.03
C LYS A 271 -7.98 10.39 19.01
N GLU A 272 -8.39 10.00 20.22
CA GLU A 272 -7.46 9.47 21.21
C GLU A 272 -7.03 8.03 20.86
N LYS A 273 -7.99 7.24 20.38
CA LYS A 273 -7.75 5.83 20.03
C LYS A 273 -7.01 5.61 18.72
N MET A 274 -6.95 6.60 17.82
CA MET A 274 -6.20 6.50 16.56
C MET A 274 -4.72 6.13 16.71
N ARG A 275 -4.12 6.40 17.88
CA ARG A 275 -2.73 6.03 18.20
C ARG A 275 -2.60 4.71 18.97
N SER A 276 -3.69 4.02 19.19
CA SER A 276 -3.75 2.74 19.89
C SER A 276 -4.34 1.65 19.00
N SER A 277 -4.42 0.43 19.54
CA SER A 277 -4.91 -0.73 18.81
C SER A 277 -6.00 -1.45 19.59
N PHE A 278 -6.93 -2.07 18.87
CA PHE A 278 -7.85 -3.06 19.40
C PHE A 278 -7.14 -4.40 19.51
N LYS A 279 -7.26 -5.06 20.66
CA LYS A 279 -6.67 -6.37 20.89
C LYS A 279 -7.76 -7.44 21.00
N ARG A 280 -7.64 -8.49 20.19
CA ARG A 280 -8.47 -9.69 20.27
C ARG A 280 -7.61 -10.87 20.69
N TYR A 281 -8.03 -11.56 21.74
CA TYR A 281 -7.40 -12.78 22.24
C TYR A 281 -8.28 -13.98 21.87
N ILE A 282 -7.71 -14.92 21.14
CA ILE A 282 -8.40 -16.10 20.64
C ILE A 282 -7.70 -17.33 21.24
N PRO A 283 -8.30 -18.00 22.22
CA PRO A 283 -7.74 -19.21 22.80
C PRO A 283 -7.87 -20.36 21.78
N PHE A 284 -6.88 -21.23 21.74
CA PHE A 284 -6.90 -22.45 20.93
C PHE A 284 -6.49 -23.67 21.73
N VAL A 285 -7.00 -24.81 21.32
CA VAL A 285 -6.62 -26.13 21.82
C VAL A 285 -6.43 -27.04 20.62
N LEU A 286 -5.26 -27.68 20.56
CA LEU A 286 -4.92 -28.68 19.56
C LEU A 286 -4.88 -30.05 20.23
N GLU A 287 -5.61 -30.99 19.68
CA GLU A 287 -5.70 -32.37 20.12
C GLU A 287 -5.63 -33.30 18.91
N GLY A 288 -5.25 -34.56 19.10
CA GLY A 288 -5.16 -35.56 18.02
C GLY A 288 -3.71 -35.97 17.74
N ASP A 289 -3.37 -36.21 16.48
CA ASP A 289 -2.04 -36.67 16.07
C ASP A 289 -1.01 -35.52 16.06
N LEU A 290 -0.62 -35.09 17.28
CA LEU A 290 0.30 -33.95 17.47
C LEU A 290 1.72 -34.20 16.96
N ASP A 291 2.07 -35.46 16.67
CA ASP A 291 3.40 -35.78 16.15
C ASP A 291 3.62 -35.16 14.76
N LYS A 292 2.55 -34.95 13.98
CA LYS A 292 2.60 -34.21 12.71
C LYS A 292 3.03 -32.77 12.89
N LEU A 293 2.62 -32.13 13.99
CA LEU A 293 2.97 -30.74 14.28
C LEU A 293 4.38 -30.57 14.87
N ARG A 294 4.92 -31.64 15.51
CA ARG A 294 6.24 -31.62 16.13
C ARG A 294 7.39 -31.88 15.16
N GLN A 295 7.11 -32.46 14.00
CA GLN A 295 8.13 -32.91 13.03
C GLN A 295 8.64 -31.81 12.09
N GLY A 296 8.30 -30.53 12.34
CA GLY A 296 8.80 -29.47 11.49
C GLY A 296 8.09 -28.14 11.69
N LYS A 297 8.14 -27.31 10.65
CA LYS A 297 7.54 -25.98 10.66
C LYS A 297 6.13 -26.06 10.07
N ASN A 298 5.17 -25.71 10.90
CA ASN A 298 3.77 -25.66 10.51
C ASN A 298 3.40 -24.25 10.07
N HIS A 299 2.29 -24.10 9.38
CA HIS A 299 1.84 -22.82 8.86
C HIS A 299 0.48 -22.45 9.46
N LEU A 300 0.47 -21.40 10.26
CA LEU A 300 -0.75 -20.80 10.74
C LEU A 300 -1.17 -19.68 9.79
N HIS A 301 -2.31 -19.87 9.13
CA HIS A 301 -2.93 -18.87 8.27
C HIS A 301 -3.96 -18.09 9.08
N CYS A 302 -3.97 -16.78 8.94
CA CYS A 302 -4.99 -15.92 9.51
C CYS A 302 -5.52 -15.01 8.41
N ARG A 303 -6.82 -15.08 8.16
CA ARG A 303 -7.55 -14.13 7.33
C ARG A 303 -8.42 -13.27 8.24
N LEU A 304 -8.26 -11.96 8.16
CA LEU A 304 -9.08 -10.97 8.88
C LEU A 304 -9.83 -10.12 7.86
N VAL A 305 -11.13 -9.96 8.07
CA VAL A 305 -12.03 -9.20 7.19
C VAL A 305 -12.74 -8.13 7.99
N ASN A 306 -12.72 -6.90 7.53
CA ASN A 306 -13.59 -5.82 8.02
C ASN A 306 -14.85 -5.78 7.15
N LEU A 307 -15.99 -6.23 7.69
CA LEU A 307 -17.24 -6.32 6.93
C LEU A 307 -17.82 -4.93 6.58
N THR A 308 -17.50 -3.92 7.35
CA THR A 308 -18.00 -2.55 7.10
C THR A 308 -17.30 -1.91 5.90
N GLY A 309 -16.00 -2.02 5.82
CA GLY A 309 -15.20 -1.44 4.72
C GLY A 309 -14.97 -2.40 3.56
N GLY A 310 -15.16 -3.70 3.77
CA GLY A 310 -14.94 -4.75 2.79
C GLY A 310 -13.46 -5.09 2.57
N GLU A 311 -12.56 -4.57 3.43
CA GLU A 311 -11.14 -4.89 3.36
C GLU A 311 -10.86 -6.27 3.94
N SER A 312 -9.92 -6.98 3.35
CA SER A 312 -9.42 -8.23 3.90
C SER A 312 -7.89 -8.32 3.80
N ILE A 313 -7.31 -9.05 4.74
CA ILE A 313 -5.89 -9.37 4.73
C ILE A 313 -5.66 -10.80 5.19
N LYS A 314 -4.82 -11.54 4.46
CA LYS A 314 -4.37 -12.88 4.83
C LYS A 314 -2.89 -12.86 5.19
N LYS A 315 -2.55 -13.36 6.36
CA LYS A 315 -1.17 -13.53 6.82
C LYS A 315 -0.87 -14.99 7.12
N VAL A 316 0.39 -15.38 6.93
CA VAL A 316 0.87 -16.71 7.26
C VAL A 316 2.05 -16.58 8.21
N LEU A 317 2.02 -17.34 9.31
CA LEU A 317 3.08 -17.42 10.30
C LEU A 317 3.62 -18.85 10.35
N GLU A 318 4.93 -18.99 10.21
CA GLU A 318 5.60 -20.25 10.45
C GLU A 318 5.72 -20.49 11.95
N ILE A 319 5.23 -21.63 12.42
CA ILE A 319 5.19 -21.99 13.83
C ILE A 319 5.68 -23.42 14.08
N ALA A 320 6.53 -23.62 15.05
CA ALA A 320 6.96 -24.94 15.54
C ALA A 320 6.35 -25.23 16.91
N PHE A 321 5.90 -26.44 17.15
CA PHE A 321 5.32 -26.89 18.42
C PHE A 321 6.22 -27.83 19.18
#